data_eacab492e329c0c4fd7535d673a2bcf0
#
_entry.id   eacab492e329c0c4fd7535d673a2bcf0
#
_cell.length_a   1.000
_cell.length_b   1.000
_cell.length_c   1.000
_cell.angle_alpha   90.00
_cell.angle_beta   90.00
_cell.angle_gamma   90.00
#
_symmetry.space_group_name_H-M   'P 1'
#
loop_
_entity.id
_entity.type
_entity.pdbx_description
1 polymer ?
#
loop_
_entity_poly.entity_id
_entity_poly.type
_entity_poly.pdbx_seq_one_letter_code
_entity_poly.pdbx_strand_id
1 'polypeptide(L)'
;MADSPIGKIDRAALERIMQRAAELQTGERDIGEGLTPEEVLALGKEVGIPPGYLQQAMLEERSRIDPARGHGFLDRAVGPAVCTAQRVVRGTPEEVEERLLRWIDDNELFTIQRQQPGRISWEPLRGMQVAFRKSAAVLGSTKRPFMLSRAGTLNATITALEPGFCHVSFSADLHPVRGAFLGGWAGLSGAGVLSSGILAIMTPFLWIALVPIPVFLGAGVGVLRQFGPVAERVQLGLERALDHLERGEVKPTHAMPGTTASLVGTVIQEVRRALKP
;
A
#
# COMPACT_ATOMS: atom_id res chain seq x y z
N MET A 1 19.57 -50.40 48.13
CA MET A 1 19.68 -50.96 46.78
C MET A 1 18.44 -51.78 46.53
N ALA A 2 17.46 -51.21 45.84
CA ALA A 2 16.25 -51.91 45.42
C ALA A 2 16.31 -52.06 43.91
N ASP A 3 16.63 -53.26 43.47
CA ASP A 3 16.64 -53.71 42.08
C ASP A 3 15.19 -53.87 41.66
N SER A 4 14.67 -52.96 40.84
CA SER A 4 13.35 -53.07 40.22
C SER A 4 13.45 -54.03 39.03
N PRO A 5 12.77 -55.15 39.00
CA PRO A 5 12.77 -56.01 37.83
C PRO A 5 12.06 -55.29 36.70
N ILE A 6 12.81 -54.91 35.69
CA ILE A 6 12.25 -54.45 34.39
C ILE A 6 11.50 -55.66 33.81
N GLY A 7 10.19 -55.69 34.07
CA GLY A 7 9.29 -56.71 33.51
C GLY A 7 9.42 -56.72 31.98
N LYS A 8 9.47 -57.92 31.39
CA LYS A 8 9.48 -58.09 29.91
C LYS A 8 8.27 -57.35 29.36
N ILE A 9 8.56 -56.31 28.59
CA ILE A 9 7.54 -55.50 27.90
C ILE A 9 6.94 -56.39 26.79
N ASP A 10 5.68 -56.67 26.87
CA ASP A 10 4.94 -57.39 25.85
C ASP A 10 4.87 -56.59 24.58
N ARG A 11 4.81 -57.25 23.41
CA ARG A 11 4.83 -56.62 22.08
C ARG A 11 3.72 -55.58 21.95
N ALA A 12 2.54 -55.87 22.45
CA ALA A 12 1.41 -54.93 22.44
C ALA A 12 1.63 -53.71 23.35
N ALA A 13 2.39 -53.87 24.44
CA ALA A 13 2.81 -52.74 25.29
C ALA A 13 3.86 -51.87 24.61
N LEU A 14 4.81 -52.51 23.87
CA LEU A 14 5.83 -51.79 23.11
C LEU A 14 5.18 -50.92 22.00
N GLU A 15 4.21 -51.47 21.24
CA GLU A 15 3.50 -50.73 20.21
C GLU A 15 2.77 -49.51 20.81
N ARG A 16 2.08 -49.63 21.94
CA ARG A 16 1.44 -48.51 22.64
C ARG A 16 2.44 -47.46 23.11
N ILE A 17 3.59 -47.88 23.64
CA ILE A 17 4.67 -46.96 24.08
C ILE A 17 5.20 -46.19 22.86
N MET A 18 5.51 -46.87 21.78
CA MET A 18 6.02 -46.24 20.56
C MET A 18 4.99 -45.26 19.94
N GLN A 19 3.71 -45.63 19.91
CA GLN A 19 2.65 -44.76 19.43
C GLN A 19 2.51 -43.52 20.33
N ARG A 20 2.55 -43.72 21.66
CA ARG A 20 2.48 -42.62 22.62
C ARG A 20 3.69 -41.70 22.57
N ALA A 21 4.88 -42.26 22.38
CA ALA A 21 6.10 -41.47 22.20
C ALA A 21 6.06 -40.62 20.92
N ALA A 22 5.53 -41.20 19.83
CA ALA A 22 5.31 -40.46 18.56
C ALA A 22 4.28 -39.32 18.71
N GLU A 23 3.17 -39.56 19.42
CA GLU A 23 2.18 -38.54 19.73
C GLU A 23 2.77 -37.42 20.60
N LEU A 24 3.56 -37.75 21.63
CA LEU A 24 4.22 -36.77 22.47
C LEU A 24 5.27 -35.97 21.69
N GLN A 25 6.03 -36.61 20.81
CA GLN A 25 7.00 -35.94 19.95
C GLN A 25 6.32 -34.99 18.94
N THR A 26 5.13 -35.37 18.42
CA THR A 26 4.35 -34.49 17.55
C THR A 26 3.75 -33.32 18.31
N GLY A 27 3.25 -33.54 19.54
CA GLY A 27 2.75 -32.48 20.40
C GLY A 27 3.84 -31.51 20.91
N GLU A 28 5.07 -32.00 21.09
CA GLU A 28 6.22 -31.18 21.50
C GLU A 28 6.75 -30.32 20.32
N ARG A 29 6.59 -30.80 19.09
CA ARG A 29 6.87 -30.02 17.88
C ARG A 29 5.86 -28.90 17.62
N ASP A 30 4.59 -29.10 17.99
CA ASP A 30 3.53 -28.08 17.88
C ASP A 30 3.62 -26.98 18.95
N ILE A 31 4.35 -27.19 20.05
CA ILE A 31 4.56 -26.21 21.13
C ILE A 31 5.96 -25.58 20.96
N GLY A 32 6.11 -24.73 19.92
CA GLY A 32 7.16 -23.72 19.88
C GLY A 32 8.47 -24.09 19.18
N GLU A 33 8.44 -24.60 17.97
CA GLU A 33 9.58 -24.47 17.05
C GLU A 33 9.65 -23.06 16.44
N GLY A 34 9.68 -22.04 17.28
CA GLY A 34 10.15 -20.72 16.87
C GLY A 34 11.66 -20.79 16.80
N LEU A 35 12.25 -20.74 15.60
CA LEU A 35 13.68 -20.57 15.42
C LEU A 35 14.12 -19.27 16.09
N THR A 36 15.20 -19.32 16.86
CA THR A 36 15.83 -18.10 17.39
C THR A 36 16.41 -17.26 16.24
N PRO A 37 16.56 -15.96 16.41
CA PRO A 37 17.19 -15.10 15.38
C PRO A 37 18.56 -15.59 14.94
N GLU A 38 19.33 -16.18 15.87
CA GLU A 38 20.65 -16.73 15.61
C GLU A 38 20.59 -18.00 14.75
N GLU A 39 19.62 -18.87 15.01
CA GLU A 39 19.38 -20.07 14.20
C GLU A 39 18.92 -19.72 12.79
N VAL A 40 18.06 -18.70 12.65
CA VAL A 40 17.64 -18.20 11.33
C VAL A 40 18.84 -17.65 10.55
N LEU A 41 19.72 -16.90 11.21
CA LEU A 41 20.94 -16.38 10.59
C LEU A 41 21.92 -17.51 10.22
N ALA A 42 22.07 -18.54 11.06
CA ALA A 42 22.90 -19.70 10.77
C ALA A 42 22.36 -20.48 9.55
N LEU A 43 21.07 -20.77 9.53
CA LEU A 43 20.41 -21.44 8.43
C LEU A 43 20.54 -20.64 7.11
N GLY A 44 20.36 -19.33 7.18
CA GLY A 44 20.51 -18.46 6.02
C GLY A 44 21.94 -18.46 5.46
N LYS A 45 22.94 -18.56 6.31
CA LYS A 45 24.33 -18.68 5.91
C LYS A 45 24.60 -20.01 5.16
N GLU A 46 23.97 -21.11 5.60
CA GLU A 46 24.04 -22.39 4.90
C GLU A 46 23.43 -22.35 3.50
N VAL A 47 22.32 -21.62 3.36
CA VAL A 47 21.63 -21.43 2.08
C VAL A 47 22.32 -20.36 1.20
N GLY A 48 23.29 -19.62 1.74
CA GLY A 48 24.01 -18.57 1.00
C GLY A 48 23.29 -17.22 0.95
N ILE A 49 22.35 -16.96 1.87
CA ILE A 49 21.65 -15.67 1.97
C ILE A 49 22.48 -14.70 2.82
N PRO A 50 22.81 -13.49 2.31
CA PRO A 50 23.54 -12.51 3.10
C PRO A 50 22.79 -12.12 4.38
N PRO A 51 23.49 -12.01 5.54
CA PRO A 51 22.85 -11.80 6.84
C PRO A 51 22.01 -10.52 6.93
N GLY A 52 22.39 -9.46 6.20
CA GLY A 52 21.65 -8.21 6.20
C GLY A 52 20.24 -8.31 5.59
N TYR A 53 19.99 -9.23 4.67
CA TYR A 53 18.64 -9.48 4.14
C TYR A 53 17.77 -10.27 5.12
N LEU A 54 18.37 -11.23 5.83
CA LEU A 54 17.67 -11.99 6.86
C LEU A 54 17.30 -11.11 8.05
N GLN A 55 18.22 -10.25 8.48
CA GLN A 55 17.95 -9.30 9.56
C GLN A 55 16.80 -8.36 9.17
N GLN A 56 16.82 -7.82 7.96
CA GLN A 56 15.73 -6.98 7.45
C GLN A 56 14.39 -7.73 7.44
N ALA A 57 14.36 -8.96 6.92
CA ALA A 57 13.15 -9.78 6.87
C ALA A 57 12.61 -10.13 8.27
N MET A 58 13.49 -10.45 9.22
CA MET A 58 13.09 -10.69 10.62
C MET A 58 12.51 -9.44 11.28
N LEU A 59 13.09 -8.25 11.03
CA LEU A 59 12.56 -6.99 11.53
C LEU A 59 11.21 -6.66 10.89
N GLU A 60 11.04 -6.94 9.61
CA GLU A 60 9.78 -6.75 8.89
C GLU A 60 8.68 -7.63 9.48
N GLU A 61 8.96 -8.92 9.75
CA GLU A 61 8.00 -9.82 10.38
C GLU A 61 7.64 -9.39 11.80
N ARG A 62 8.60 -8.96 12.62
CA ARG A 62 8.36 -8.43 13.97
C ARG A 62 7.57 -7.13 13.99
N SER A 63 7.78 -6.26 13.01
CA SER A 63 7.09 -4.96 12.90
C SER A 63 5.80 -5.04 12.11
N ARG A 64 5.44 -6.21 11.62
CA ARG A 64 4.22 -6.43 10.84
C ARG A 64 3.00 -6.14 11.71
N ILE A 65 2.44 -4.97 11.50
CA ILE A 65 1.12 -4.62 12.02
C ILE A 65 0.13 -5.15 11.00
N ASP A 66 -0.66 -6.15 11.35
CA ASP A 66 -1.78 -6.56 10.52
C ASP A 66 -2.66 -5.32 10.31
N PRO A 67 -2.78 -4.84 9.07
CA PRO A 67 -3.68 -3.73 8.83
C PRO A 67 -5.04 -4.21 9.32
N ALA A 68 -5.62 -3.49 10.28
CA ALA A 68 -6.97 -3.74 10.73
C ALA A 68 -7.85 -3.71 9.48
N ARG A 69 -8.04 -4.88 8.85
CA ARG A 69 -8.93 -5.04 7.71
C ARG A 69 -10.26 -4.57 8.20
N GLY A 70 -10.74 -3.44 7.69
CA GLY A 70 -12.05 -2.93 8.04
C GLY A 70 -13.04 -4.07 7.88
N HIS A 71 -13.55 -4.59 9.00
CA HIS A 71 -14.43 -5.75 9.01
C HIS A 71 -15.87 -5.31 8.75
N GLY A 72 -16.04 -4.05 8.29
CA GLY A 72 -17.33 -3.49 7.96
C GLY A 72 -17.94 -4.15 6.70
N PHE A 73 -19.23 -4.36 6.71
CA PHE A 73 -19.98 -4.80 5.53
C PHE A 73 -19.68 -3.92 4.29
N LEU A 74 -19.55 -2.60 4.51
CA LEU A 74 -19.20 -1.64 3.46
C LEU A 74 -17.80 -1.84 2.89
N ASP A 75 -16.82 -2.24 3.71
CA ASP A 75 -15.46 -2.49 3.25
C ASP A 75 -15.38 -3.75 2.37
N ARG A 76 -16.23 -4.73 2.69
CA ARG A 76 -16.35 -5.96 1.88
C ARG A 76 -17.10 -5.72 0.57
N ALA A 77 -18.13 -4.86 0.58
CA ALA A 77 -18.98 -4.62 -0.58
C ALA A 77 -18.40 -3.60 -1.57
N VAL A 78 -17.74 -2.56 -1.06
CA VAL A 78 -17.25 -1.41 -1.85
C VAL A 78 -15.73 -1.41 -1.96
N GLY A 79 -15.03 -1.81 -0.89
CA GLY A 79 -13.57 -1.77 -0.78
C GLY A 79 -13.10 -0.94 0.42
N PRO A 80 -11.80 -1.02 0.75
CA PRO A 80 -11.24 -0.38 1.93
C PRO A 80 -11.26 1.15 1.81
N ALA A 81 -11.63 1.83 2.91
CA ALA A 81 -11.59 3.28 2.99
C ALA A 81 -10.18 3.82 3.27
N VAL A 82 -9.28 2.98 3.75
CA VAL A 82 -7.87 3.31 4.01
C VAL A 82 -7.00 2.21 3.42
N CYS A 83 -6.04 2.60 2.59
CA CYS A 83 -4.99 1.72 2.10
C CYS A 83 -3.74 1.90 2.96
N THR A 84 -3.11 0.82 3.36
CA THR A 84 -1.88 0.85 4.15
C THR A 84 -0.82 -0.04 3.52
N ALA A 85 0.43 0.41 3.58
CA ALA A 85 1.59 -0.38 3.22
C ALA A 85 2.70 -0.13 4.22
N GLN A 86 3.48 -1.15 4.53
CA GLN A 86 4.57 -1.04 5.50
C GLN A 86 5.77 -1.85 5.03
N ARG A 87 6.96 -1.37 5.37
CA ARG A 87 8.21 -2.05 5.03
C ARG A 87 9.35 -1.61 5.93
N VAL A 88 10.31 -2.49 6.12
CA VAL A 88 11.59 -2.15 6.77
C VAL A 88 12.59 -1.75 5.69
N VAL A 89 13.17 -0.56 5.83
CA VAL A 89 14.08 0.05 4.88
C VAL A 89 15.43 0.31 5.56
N ARG A 90 16.52 0.18 4.82
CA ARG A 90 17.87 0.51 5.31
C ARG A 90 18.12 2.01 5.25
N GLY A 91 18.74 2.52 6.29
CA GLY A 91 19.15 3.92 6.43
C GLY A 91 18.78 4.50 7.78
N THR A 92 19.19 5.73 8.02
CA THR A 92 18.75 6.51 9.18
C THR A 92 17.36 7.10 8.93
N PRO A 93 16.57 7.42 9.98
CA PRO A 93 15.26 8.02 9.80
C PRO A 93 15.29 9.29 8.94
N GLU A 94 16.32 10.11 9.11
CA GLU A 94 16.49 11.37 8.39
C GLU A 94 16.75 11.15 6.91
N GLU A 95 17.61 10.18 6.56
CA GLU A 95 17.89 9.81 5.17
C GLU A 95 16.66 9.23 4.47
N VAL A 96 15.91 8.40 5.18
CA VAL A 96 14.68 7.78 4.67
C VAL A 96 13.61 8.85 4.46
N GLU A 97 13.47 9.78 5.41
CA GLU A 97 12.55 10.91 5.32
C GLU A 97 12.88 11.80 4.10
N GLU A 98 14.14 12.17 3.91
CA GLU A 98 14.56 13.00 2.78
C GLU A 98 14.34 12.32 1.43
N ARG A 99 14.63 11.01 1.33
CA ARG A 99 14.36 10.21 0.11
C ARG A 99 12.88 10.14 -0.19
N LEU A 100 12.05 9.97 0.84
CA LEU A 100 10.62 9.92 0.72
C LEU A 100 10.03 11.25 0.25
N LEU A 101 10.44 12.36 0.85
CA LEU A 101 10.01 13.69 0.47
C LEU A 101 10.32 13.96 -1.01
N ARG A 102 11.53 13.68 -1.45
CA ARG A 102 11.95 13.83 -2.85
C ARG A 102 11.10 12.97 -3.79
N TRP A 103 10.87 11.70 -3.40
CA TRP A 103 10.09 10.79 -4.24
C TRP A 103 8.64 11.27 -4.42
N ILE A 104 7.98 11.70 -3.34
CA ILE A 104 6.60 12.22 -3.39
C ILE A 104 6.53 13.48 -4.24
N ASP A 105 7.46 14.42 -4.06
CA ASP A 105 7.49 15.66 -4.82
C ASP A 105 7.72 15.42 -6.33
N ASP A 106 8.57 14.45 -6.67
CA ASP A 106 8.89 14.11 -8.05
C ASP A 106 7.80 13.32 -8.76
N ASN A 107 7.10 12.43 -8.08
CA ASN A 107 6.25 11.41 -8.71
C ASN A 107 4.76 11.62 -8.46
N GLU A 108 4.36 12.42 -7.45
CA GLU A 108 2.97 12.58 -7.08
C GLU A 108 2.54 14.05 -6.98
N LEU A 109 1.23 14.28 -6.93
CA LEU A 109 0.62 15.61 -6.88
C LEU A 109 0.20 15.95 -5.45
N PHE A 110 1.16 15.98 -4.54
CA PHE A 110 0.92 16.27 -3.13
C PHE A 110 1.74 17.46 -2.66
N THR A 111 1.25 18.12 -1.61
CA THR A 111 1.96 19.14 -0.84
C THR A 111 2.04 18.72 0.62
N ILE A 112 3.11 19.10 1.29
CA ILE A 112 3.28 18.81 2.72
C ILE A 112 2.25 19.62 3.50
N GLN A 113 1.40 18.93 4.27
CA GLN A 113 0.47 19.55 5.19
C GLN A 113 1.12 19.76 6.56
N ARG A 114 1.79 18.71 7.05
CA ARG A 114 2.49 18.73 8.34
C ARG A 114 3.72 17.84 8.26
N GLN A 115 4.81 18.34 8.80
CA GLN A 115 6.06 17.60 8.96
C GLN A 115 6.49 17.64 10.42
N GLN A 116 6.69 16.48 11.00
CA GLN A 116 7.24 16.27 12.33
C GLN A 116 8.30 15.18 12.21
N PRO A 117 9.31 15.14 13.07
CA PRO A 117 10.32 14.07 13.04
C PRO A 117 9.66 12.70 13.06
N GLY A 118 9.92 11.91 12.02
CA GLY A 118 9.36 10.57 11.86
C GLY A 118 7.87 10.49 11.49
N ARG A 119 7.17 11.61 11.30
CA ARG A 119 5.77 11.62 10.85
C ARG A 119 5.50 12.76 9.89
N ILE A 120 5.04 12.41 8.69
CA ILE A 120 4.75 13.39 7.65
C ILE A 120 3.34 13.14 7.13
N SER A 121 2.60 14.22 6.89
CA SER A 121 1.30 14.17 6.23
C SER A 121 1.28 15.09 5.01
N TRP A 122 0.63 14.62 3.95
CA TRP A 122 0.47 15.35 2.70
C TRP A 122 -0.99 15.46 2.33
N GLU A 123 -1.32 16.57 1.68
CA GLU A 123 -2.60 16.80 1.04
C GLU A 123 -2.45 16.85 -0.48
N PRO A 124 -3.49 16.45 -1.23
CA PRO A 124 -3.46 16.56 -2.67
C PRO A 124 -3.41 18.03 -3.09
N LEU A 125 -2.55 18.35 -4.03
CA LEU A 125 -2.51 19.67 -4.67
C LEU A 125 -3.88 20.02 -5.25
N ARG A 126 -4.32 21.26 -5.05
CA ARG A 126 -5.62 21.75 -5.55
C ARG A 126 -5.43 22.93 -6.49
N GLY A 127 -6.42 23.15 -7.33
CA GLY A 127 -6.51 24.35 -8.20
C GLY A 127 -5.52 24.34 -9.37
N MET A 128 -5.04 25.52 -9.75
CA MET A 128 -4.25 25.74 -10.96
C MET A 128 -2.86 25.06 -10.91
N GLN A 129 -2.31 24.82 -9.73
CA GLN A 129 -1.02 24.12 -9.54
C GLN A 129 -1.05 22.69 -10.08
N VAL A 130 -2.20 21.99 -9.97
CA VAL A 130 -2.39 20.65 -10.53
C VAL A 130 -2.33 20.70 -12.06
N ALA A 131 -2.95 21.72 -12.67
CA ALA A 131 -2.95 21.89 -14.12
C ALA A 131 -1.52 22.13 -14.64
N PHE A 132 -0.76 22.99 -13.98
CA PHE A 132 0.64 23.25 -14.34
C PHE A 132 1.53 22.01 -14.20
N ARG A 133 1.44 21.29 -13.09
CA ARG A 133 2.25 20.05 -12.92
C ARG A 133 1.84 18.96 -13.90
N LYS A 134 0.55 18.81 -14.21
CA LYS A 134 0.08 17.85 -15.23
C LYS A 134 0.55 18.23 -16.62
N SER A 135 0.50 19.49 -17.01
CA SER A 135 0.96 19.96 -18.31
C SER A 135 2.49 19.83 -18.45
N ALA A 136 3.25 20.13 -17.41
CA ALA A 136 4.69 19.91 -17.38
C ALA A 136 5.06 18.43 -17.49
N ALA A 137 4.30 17.53 -16.85
CA ALA A 137 4.51 16.08 -16.95
C ALA A 137 4.14 15.52 -18.35
N VAL A 138 3.21 16.14 -19.07
CA VAL A 138 2.86 15.77 -20.45
C VAL A 138 3.93 16.26 -21.44
N LEU A 139 4.52 17.43 -21.21
CA LEU A 139 5.59 17.99 -22.03
C LEU A 139 6.94 17.34 -21.76
N GLY A 140 7.17 16.86 -20.53
CA GLY A 140 8.33 16.03 -20.19
C GLY A 140 8.10 14.59 -20.66
N SER A 141 9.08 13.98 -21.32
CA SER A 141 9.02 12.64 -21.93
C SER A 141 8.71 11.48 -20.98
N THR A 142 8.47 11.74 -19.71
CA THR A 142 8.13 10.77 -18.67
C THR A 142 6.65 10.84 -18.34
N LYS A 143 5.84 9.95 -18.91
CA LYS A 143 4.45 9.73 -18.48
C LYS A 143 4.45 9.13 -17.07
N ARG A 144 4.41 9.98 -16.05
CA ARG A 144 4.33 9.55 -14.65
C ARG A 144 2.86 9.29 -14.31
N PRO A 145 2.52 8.12 -13.81
CA PRO A 145 1.11 7.71 -13.63
C PRO A 145 0.47 8.24 -12.34
N PHE A 146 0.91 9.29 -11.66
CA PHE A 146 0.31 9.87 -10.43
C PHE A 146 -0.69 8.94 -9.73
N MET A 147 -0.19 7.81 -9.18
CA MET A 147 -1.06 6.72 -8.73
C MET A 147 -1.80 7.05 -7.45
N LEU A 148 -1.19 7.90 -6.61
CA LEU A 148 -1.75 8.32 -5.33
C LEU A 148 -2.70 9.52 -5.45
N SER A 149 -2.81 10.14 -6.63
CA SER A 149 -3.56 11.41 -6.85
C SER A 149 -5.05 11.36 -6.47
N ARG A 150 -5.61 10.17 -6.23
CA ARG A 150 -6.98 9.96 -5.77
C ARG A 150 -7.11 9.88 -4.26
N ALA A 151 -6.02 9.75 -3.51
CA ALA A 151 -6.07 9.76 -2.05
C ALA A 151 -6.43 11.17 -1.52
N GLY A 152 -7.24 11.23 -0.46
CA GLY A 152 -7.61 12.46 0.20
C GLY A 152 -6.47 13.02 1.05
N THR A 153 -5.82 12.16 1.83
CA THR A 153 -4.60 12.48 2.58
C THR A 153 -3.66 11.28 2.55
N LEU A 154 -2.38 11.56 2.62
CA LEU A 154 -1.33 10.56 2.71
C LEU A 154 -0.54 10.80 4.00
N ASN A 155 -0.36 9.77 4.80
CA ASN A 155 0.44 9.84 6.02
C ASN A 155 1.57 8.81 5.96
N ALA A 156 2.76 9.22 6.37
CA ALA A 156 3.88 8.33 6.57
C ALA A 156 4.37 8.43 8.01
N THR A 157 4.72 7.28 8.57
CA THR A 157 5.37 7.19 9.87
C THR A 157 6.68 6.43 9.68
N ILE A 158 7.78 7.02 10.13
CA ILE A 158 9.13 6.45 10.05
C ILE A 158 9.59 6.24 11.48
N THR A 159 9.87 4.99 11.84
CA THR A 159 10.32 4.61 13.18
C THR A 159 11.65 3.89 13.08
N ALA A 160 12.66 4.34 13.83
CA ALA A 160 13.92 3.61 13.95
C ALA A 160 13.67 2.29 14.69
N LEU A 161 14.18 1.18 14.15
CA LEU A 161 14.12 -0.14 14.78
C LEU A 161 15.47 -0.51 15.40
N GLU A 162 16.46 -0.74 14.57
CA GLU A 162 17.82 -1.07 14.92
C GLU A 162 18.79 -0.12 14.19
N PRO A 163 20.04 -0.02 14.62
CA PRO A 163 21.02 0.81 13.91
C PRO A 163 21.10 0.47 12.42
N GLY A 164 20.72 1.43 11.57
CA GLY A 164 20.71 1.26 10.12
C GLY A 164 19.42 0.67 9.52
N PHE A 165 18.36 0.47 10.31
CA PHE A 165 17.07 0.00 9.83
C PHE A 165 15.92 0.85 10.38
N CYS A 166 14.99 1.21 9.49
CA CYS A 166 13.80 1.98 9.82
C CYS A 166 12.54 1.25 9.33
N HIS A 167 11.51 1.25 10.15
CA HIS A 167 10.17 0.83 9.75
C HIS A 167 9.43 2.03 9.18
N VAL A 168 8.98 1.90 7.94
CA VAL A 168 8.18 2.90 7.24
C VAL A 168 6.77 2.35 7.07
N SER A 169 5.79 3.07 7.59
CA SER A 169 4.37 2.77 7.44
C SER A 169 3.68 3.90 6.69
N PHE A 170 3.03 3.57 5.60
CA PHE A 170 2.22 4.48 4.82
C PHE A 170 0.73 4.21 5.02
N SER A 171 -0.05 5.26 5.08
CA SER A 171 -1.51 5.18 5.03
C SER A 171 -2.07 6.24 4.09
N ALA A 172 -2.96 5.82 3.21
CA ALA A 172 -3.68 6.68 2.27
C ALA A 172 -5.17 6.65 2.61
N ASP A 173 -5.74 7.82 2.86
CA ASP A 173 -7.16 7.99 3.16
C ASP A 173 -7.97 8.07 1.87
N LEU A 174 -8.92 7.16 1.68
CA LEU A 174 -9.85 7.11 0.56
C LEU A 174 -11.29 7.44 0.96
N HIS A 175 -11.55 7.83 2.22
CA HIS A 175 -12.89 8.18 2.68
C HIS A 175 -13.60 9.22 1.79
N PRO A 176 -12.94 10.33 1.35
CA PRO A 176 -13.59 11.31 0.50
C PRO A 176 -14.02 10.74 -0.86
N VAL A 177 -13.14 9.93 -1.44
CA VAL A 177 -13.40 9.29 -2.75
C VAL A 177 -14.49 8.24 -2.60
N ARG A 178 -14.39 7.37 -1.60
CA ARG A 178 -15.42 6.37 -1.30
C ARG A 178 -16.78 7.03 -1.04
N GLY A 179 -16.80 8.14 -0.29
CA GLY A 179 -18.01 8.93 -0.05
C GLY A 179 -18.64 9.46 -1.34
N ALA A 180 -17.81 9.91 -2.29
CA ALA A 180 -18.29 10.35 -3.59
C ALA A 180 -18.94 9.22 -4.41
N PHE A 181 -18.35 8.02 -4.41
CA PHE A 181 -18.94 6.84 -5.08
C PHE A 181 -20.23 6.37 -4.40
N LEU A 182 -20.29 6.37 -3.08
CA LEU A 182 -21.50 6.05 -2.32
C LEU A 182 -22.60 7.10 -2.56
N GLY A 183 -22.25 8.38 -2.57
CA GLY A 183 -23.16 9.48 -2.89
C GLY A 183 -23.70 9.38 -4.32
N GLY A 184 -22.84 9.02 -5.26
CA GLY A 184 -23.23 8.79 -6.66
C GLY A 184 -24.22 7.63 -6.78
N TRP A 185 -23.96 6.52 -6.09
CA TRP A 185 -24.90 5.39 -6.02
C TRP A 185 -26.24 5.79 -5.40
N ALA A 186 -26.23 6.45 -4.25
CA ALA A 186 -27.43 6.89 -3.56
C ALA A 186 -28.23 7.89 -4.40
N GLY A 187 -27.55 8.82 -5.07
CA GLY A 187 -28.18 9.80 -5.96
C GLY A 187 -28.87 9.15 -7.16
N LEU A 188 -28.19 8.19 -7.82
CA LEU A 188 -28.77 7.45 -8.94
C LEU A 188 -29.97 6.62 -8.45
N SER A 189 -29.83 5.88 -7.36
CA SER A 189 -30.92 5.06 -6.81
C SER A 189 -32.12 5.92 -6.41
N GLY A 190 -31.90 7.07 -5.78
CA GLY A 190 -32.93 8.05 -5.45
C GLY A 190 -33.63 8.61 -6.69
N ALA A 191 -32.88 8.94 -7.74
CA ALA A 191 -33.46 9.39 -9.02
C ALA A 191 -34.35 8.30 -9.65
N GLY A 192 -33.95 7.03 -9.55
CA GLY A 192 -34.77 5.89 -10.00
C GLY A 192 -36.12 5.79 -9.27
N VAL A 193 -36.12 5.96 -7.95
CA VAL A 193 -37.35 5.96 -7.14
C VAL A 193 -38.23 7.16 -7.47
N LEU A 194 -37.65 8.35 -7.56
CA LEU A 194 -38.39 9.58 -7.90
C LEU A 194 -39.02 9.50 -9.29
N SER A 195 -38.27 9.04 -10.30
CA SER A 195 -38.78 8.90 -11.65
C SER A 195 -39.87 7.85 -11.74
N SER A 196 -39.77 6.75 -10.98
CA SER A 196 -40.85 5.76 -10.86
C SER A 196 -42.11 6.35 -10.25
N GLY A 197 -41.99 7.16 -9.20
CA GLY A 197 -43.13 7.84 -8.57
C GLY A 197 -43.84 8.79 -9.54
N ILE A 198 -43.10 9.58 -10.29
CA ILE A 198 -43.67 10.50 -11.31
C ILE A 198 -44.40 9.70 -12.41
N LEU A 199 -43.78 8.63 -12.92
CA LEU A 199 -44.39 7.76 -13.93
C LEU A 199 -45.64 7.08 -13.43
N ALA A 200 -45.69 6.64 -12.16
CA ALA A 200 -46.87 6.01 -11.56
C ALA A 200 -48.09 6.97 -11.50
N ILE A 201 -47.85 8.28 -11.38
CA ILE A 201 -48.91 9.30 -11.40
C ILE A 201 -49.35 9.63 -12.82
N MET A 202 -48.40 9.61 -13.78
CA MET A 202 -48.63 10.04 -15.16
C MET A 202 -49.16 8.94 -16.07
N THR A 203 -48.97 7.66 -15.72
CA THR A 203 -49.34 6.54 -16.59
C THR A 203 -50.28 5.54 -15.84
N PRO A 204 -51.34 5.05 -16.52
CA PRO A 204 -52.22 4.04 -15.93
C PRO A 204 -51.57 2.65 -15.84
N PHE A 205 -50.37 2.47 -16.39
CA PHE A 205 -49.65 1.20 -16.45
C PHE A 205 -48.60 1.12 -15.39
N LEU A 206 -48.90 0.50 -14.22
CA LEU A 206 -48.01 0.42 -13.10
C LEU A 206 -46.68 -0.30 -13.38
N TRP A 207 -46.66 -1.26 -14.32
CA TRP A 207 -45.44 -1.98 -14.72
C TRP A 207 -44.41 -1.09 -15.42
N ILE A 208 -44.83 -0.07 -16.17
CA ILE A 208 -43.94 0.90 -16.81
C ILE A 208 -43.28 1.79 -15.75
N ALA A 209 -44.01 2.15 -14.72
CA ALA A 209 -43.49 2.95 -13.61
C ALA A 209 -42.40 2.24 -12.80
N LEU A 210 -42.39 0.90 -12.79
CA LEU A 210 -41.36 0.13 -12.09
C LEU A 210 -40.04 -0.01 -12.85
N VAL A 211 -40.00 0.24 -14.16
CA VAL A 211 -38.80 0.05 -15.00
C VAL A 211 -37.60 0.92 -14.56
N PRO A 212 -37.75 2.20 -14.16
CA PRO A 212 -36.59 3.00 -13.76
C PRO A 212 -35.83 2.43 -12.56
N ILE A 213 -36.50 1.82 -11.61
CA ILE A 213 -35.84 1.32 -10.38
C ILE A 213 -34.69 0.37 -10.70
N PRO A 214 -34.86 -0.78 -11.37
CA PRO A 214 -33.75 -1.69 -11.64
C PRO A 214 -32.67 -1.09 -12.56
N VAL A 215 -33.05 -0.21 -13.48
CA VAL A 215 -32.08 0.46 -14.37
C VAL A 215 -31.15 1.36 -13.57
N PHE A 216 -31.67 2.23 -12.72
CA PHE A 216 -30.88 3.14 -11.92
C PHE A 216 -30.13 2.43 -10.79
N LEU A 217 -30.70 1.37 -10.19
CA LEU A 217 -29.99 0.52 -9.25
C LEU A 217 -28.80 -0.18 -9.92
N GLY A 218 -28.98 -0.72 -11.12
CA GLY A 218 -27.91 -1.36 -11.88
C GLY A 218 -26.79 -0.37 -12.25
N ALA A 219 -27.16 0.83 -12.72
CA ALA A 219 -26.21 1.90 -12.99
C ALA A 219 -25.45 2.32 -11.72
N GLY A 220 -26.14 2.45 -10.60
CA GLY A 220 -25.53 2.77 -9.32
C GLY A 220 -24.53 1.71 -8.83
N VAL A 221 -24.86 0.43 -8.96
CA VAL A 221 -23.91 -0.67 -8.67
C VAL A 221 -22.69 -0.61 -9.59
N GLY A 222 -22.87 -0.24 -10.86
CA GLY A 222 -21.79 0.00 -11.81
C GLY A 222 -20.82 1.10 -11.31
N VAL A 223 -21.36 2.19 -10.77
CA VAL A 223 -20.56 3.27 -10.18
C VAL A 223 -19.77 2.76 -8.97
N LEU A 224 -20.40 2.02 -8.06
CA LEU A 224 -19.71 1.45 -6.87
C LEU A 224 -18.56 0.52 -7.26
N ARG A 225 -18.74 -0.31 -8.29
CA ARG A 225 -17.69 -1.23 -8.75
C ARG A 225 -16.46 -0.53 -9.31
N GLN A 226 -16.57 0.74 -9.72
CA GLN A 226 -15.42 1.52 -10.19
C GLN A 226 -14.49 1.96 -9.05
N PHE A 227 -14.91 1.87 -7.79
CA PHE A 227 -14.07 2.20 -6.65
C PHE A 227 -12.94 1.17 -6.44
N GLY A 228 -13.17 -0.12 -6.64
CA GLY A 228 -12.17 -1.18 -6.47
C GLY A 228 -10.86 -0.89 -7.22
N PRO A 229 -10.88 -0.67 -8.54
CA PRO A 229 -9.69 -0.31 -9.31
C PRO A 229 -8.98 0.97 -8.84
N VAL A 230 -9.71 1.91 -8.21
CA VAL A 230 -9.09 3.11 -7.63
C VAL A 230 -8.29 2.75 -6.37
N ALA A 231 -8.86 1.95 -5.47
CA ALA A 231 -8.19 1.50 -4.27
C ALA A 231 -6.95 0.66 -4.59
N GLU A 232 -7.04 -0.26 -5.55
CA GLU A 232 -5.90 -1.07 -6.03
C GLU A 232 -4.76 -0.20 -6.60
N ARG A 233 -5.08 0.83 -7.38
CA ARG A 233 -4.06 1.76 -7.91
C ARG A 233 -3.35 2.52 -6.80
N VAL A 234 -4.08 2.95 -5.79
CA VAL A 234 -3.49 3.64 -4.64
C VAL A 234 -2.60 2.68 -3.85
N GLN A 235 -3.06 1.45 -3.61
CA GLN A 235 -2.26 0.42 -2.95
C GLN A 235 -0.94 0.16 -3.70
N LEU A 236 -1.00 -0.05 -5.03
CA LEU A 236 0.19 -0.20 -5.86
C LEU A 236 1.10 1.04 -5.84
N GLY A 237 0.53 2.24 -5.70
CA GLY A 237 1.29 3.48 -5.54
C GLY A 237 2.08 3.51 -4.25
N LEU A 238 1.48 3.08 -3.13
CA LEU A 238 2.14 2.97 -1.83
C LEU A 238 3.27 1.94 -1.86
N GLU A 239 3.02 0.78 -2.45
CA GLU A 239 4.03 -0.28 -2.59
C GLU A 239 5.22 0.19 -3.44
N ARG A 240 4.97 0.91 -4.55
CA ARG A 240 6.04 1.51 -5.36
C ARG A 240 6.89 2.52 -4.60
N ALA A 241 6.27 3.33 -3.75
CA ALA A 241 7.00 4.28 -2.91
C ALA A 241 7.95 3.52 -1.97
N LEU A 242 7.45 2.46 -1.33
CA LEU A 242 8.24 1.62 -0.43
C LEU A 242 9.34 0.86 -1.18
N ASP A 243 9.05 0.31 -2.36
CA ASP A 243 10.04 -0.37 -3.21
C ASP A 243 11.19 0.58 -3.62
N HIS A 244 10.86 1.85 -3.90
CA HIS A 244 11.88 2.85 -4.22
C HIS A 244 12.77 3.14 -3.02
N LEU A 245 12.19 3.25 -1.82
CA LEU A 245 12.95 3.47 -0.60
C LEU A 245 13.85 2.28 -0.25
N GLU A 246 13.36 1.04 -0.48
CA GLU A 246 14.11 -0.19 -0.21
C GLU A 246 15.31 -0.37 -1.15
N ARG A 247 15.12 -0.11 -2.43
CA ARG A 247 16.21 -0.26 -3.41
C ARG A 247 17.34 0.73 -3.18
N GLY A 248 17.09 1.80 -2.41
CA GLY A 248 18.02 2.91 -2.30
C GLY A 248 18.27 3.55 -3.68
N GLU A 249 18.71 4.77 -3.77
CA GLU A 249 19.25 5.29 -5.02
C GLU A 249 20.49 4.46 -5.43
N VAL A 250 20.31 3.41 -6.21
CA VAL A 250 21.30 3.07 -7.21
C VAL A 250 21.22 4.25 -8.17
N LYS A 251 22.02 5.30 -7.92
CA LYS A 251 22.29 6.31 -8.93
C LYS A 251 22.60 5.54 -10.20
N PRO A 252 21.82 5.71 -11.29
CA PRO A 252 22.26 5.19 -12.57
C PRO A 252 23.56 5.91 -12.87
N THR A 253 24.68 5.19 -12.76
CA THR A 253 26.06 5.67 -13.07
C THR A 253 26.23 5.89 -14.57
N HIS A 254 25.15 6.08 -15.31
CA HIS A 254 25.11 6.51 -16.69
C HIS A 254 24.28 7.80 -16.80
N ALA A 255 24.81 8.88 -16.20
CA ALA A 255 24.62 10.17 -16.80
C ALA A 255 25.36 10.11 -18.16
N MET A 256 24.66 9.81 -19.22
CA MET A 256 25.12 10.18 -20.55
C MET A 256 25.44 11.69 -20.51
N PRO A 257 26.62 12.13 -20.92
CA PRO A 257 26.94 13.55 -20.93
C PRO A 257 25.94 14.28 -21.82
N GLY A 258 25.19 15.19 -21.18
CA GLY A 258 24.05 15.86 -21.75
C GLY A 258 24.33 16.61 -23.03
N THR A 259 23.55 16.31 -24.03
CA THR A 259 23.41 17.14 -25.24
C THR A 259 22.16 18.04 -25.15
N THR A 260 21.20 17.75 -24.27
CA THR A 260 19.96 18.52 -24.16
C THR A 260 19.99 19.66 -23.15
N ALA A 261 20.79 19.55 -22.07
CA ALA A 261 20.96 20.65 -21.11
C ALA A 261 21.73 21.84 -21.70
N SER A 262 22.63 21.61 -22.66
CA SER A 262 23.37 22.67 -23.34
C SER A 262 22.48 23.48 -24.30
N LEU A 263 21.51 22.84 -24.97
CA LEU A 263 20.62 23.53 -25.92
C LEU A 263 19.62 24.47 -25.21
N VAL A 264 19.08 24.05 -24.08
CA VAL A 264 18.16 24.89 -23.29
C VAL A 264 18.92 26.08 -22.68
N GLY A 265 20.14 25.87 -22.19
CA GLY A 265 21.00 26.95 -21.70
C GLY A 265 21.33 27.96 -22.79
N THR A 266 21.62 27.51 -24.02
CA THR A 266 21.92 28.37 -25.15
C THR A 266 20.72 29.18 -25.60
N VAL A 267 19.56 28.59 -25.67
CA VAL A 267 18.29 29.28 -26.04
C VAL A 267 17.92 30.35 -25.02
N ILE A 268 18.03 30.05 -23.71
CA ILE A 268 17.78 31.05 -22.65
C ILE A 268 18.77 32.21 -22.71
N GLN A 269 20.03 31.95 -23.04
CA GLN A 269 21.05 32.99 -23.19
C GLN A 269 20.80 33.85 -24.43
N GLU A 270 20.37 33.27 -25.53
CA GLU A 270 20.02 33.98 -26.79
C GLU A 270 18.77 34.87 -26.60
N VAL A 271 17.73 34.38 -25.96
CA VAL A 271 16.51 35.15 -25.60
C VAL A 271 16.87 36.31 -24.64
N ARG A 272 17.77 36.08 -23.69
CA ARG A 272 18.23 37.12 -22.77
C ARG A 272 19.10 38.20 -23.48
N ARG A 273 19.82 37.85 -24.55
CA ARG A 273 20.59 38.78 -25.38
C ARG A 273 19.65 39.62 -26.27
N ALA A 274 18.59 39.01 -26.80
CA ALA A 274 17.63 39.70 -27.67
C ALA A 274 16.67 40.66 -26.90
N LEU A 275 16.55 40.48 -25.57
CA LEU A 275 15.72 41.31 -24.69
C LEU A 275 16.50 42.42 -23.95
N LYS A 276 17.81 42.62 -24.27
CA LYS A 276 18.56 43.74 -23.69
C LYS A 276 18.48 44.93 -24.67
N PRO A 277 17.90 46.08 -24.24
CA PRO A 277 17.78 47.28 -25.07
C PRO A 277 19.15 47.87 -25.41
#